data_0bf572e8af40b4582f3cecc22988a565
#
_entry.id   0bf572e8af40b4582f3cecc22988a565
#
_cell.length_a   1.000
_cell.length_b   1.000
_cell.length_c   1.000
_cell.angle_alpha   90.00
_cell.angle_beta   90.00
_cell.angle_gamma   90.00
#
_symmetry.space_group_name_H-M   'P 1'
#
loop_
_entity.id
_entity.type
_entity.pdbx_description
1 polymer ?
#
loop_
_entity_poly.entity_id
_entity_poly.type
_entity_poly.pdbx_seq_one_letter_code
_entity_poly.pdbx_strand_id
1 'polypeptide(L)'
;MTDQQVYSPLTLRASGLSCGRSGLVLNENLDFSLTSGECLLLRGPNGTGKTTLLLTMAGIVAPLAGRFAPERPGDEMPLLHYCGHRNAIKPRLSVLENLGFWAELNGPTGLEPEAALAEVGLARLAGLDAGYLSAGQARRLALARLLVSLRPLWLLDEPTAALDAAGHGLVARLLDAHLAKGGLAIAATHDPISLPDRAPRVLQLEGIW
;
A
#
# COMPACT_ATOMS: atom_id res chain seq x y z
N MET A 1 9.12 21.09 -14.01
CA MET A 1 8.47 20.04 -14.80
C MET A 1 7.13 19.82 -14.11
N THR A 2 6.03 20.16 -14.76
CA THR A 2 4.67 19.96 -14.24
C THR A 2 4.46 18.47 -14.04
N ASP A 3 4.29 18.04 -12.78
CA ASP A 3 3.90 16.67 -12.42
C ASP A 3 2.56 16.40 -13.11
N GLN A 4 2.59 15.61 -14.16
CA GLN A 4 1.38 15.30 -14.93
C GLN A 4 0.55 14.33 -14.10
N GLN A 5 -0.64 14.77 -13.69
CA GLN A 5 -1.59 13.92 -12.99
C GLN A 5 -1.89 12.69 -13.84
N VAL A 6 -1.57 11.51 -13.31
CA VAL A 6 -1.70 10.22 -14.02
C VAL A 6 -3.06 9.58 -13.72
N TYR A 7 -3.58 9.82 -12.51
CA TYR A 7 -4.84 9.25 -12.06
C TYR A 7 -5.96 10.30 -12.09
N SER A 8 -7.15 9.90 -12.50
CA SER A 8 -8.34 10.75 -12.42
C SER A 8 -8.64 11.12 -10.97
N PRO A 9 -9.10 12.37 -10.70
CA PRO A 9 -9.48 12.79 -9.35
C PRO A 9 -10.53 11.86 -8.75
N LEU A 10 -10.27 11.39 -7.54
CA LEU A 10 -11.10 10.42 -6.84
C LEU A 10 -11.18 10.79 -5.35
N THR A 11 -12.35 10.59 -4.76
CA THR A 11 -12.54 10.59 -3.30
C THR A 11 -13.14 9.26 -2.88
N LEU A 12 -12.50 8.60 -1.93
CA LEU A 12 -12.99 7.38 -1.28
C LEU A 12 -13.52 7.74 0.11
N ARG A 13 -14.64 7.13 0.50
CA ARG A 13 -15.26 7.36 1.80
C ARG A 13 -15.52 6.05 2.53
N ALA A 14 -15.13 6.01 3.79
CA ALA A 14 -15.65 5.07 4.76
C ALA A 14 -16.88 5.69 5.41
N SER A 15 -17.99 4.96 5.46
CA SER A 15 -19.25 5.41 6.09
C SER A 15 -19.75 4.32 7.03
N GLY A 16 -19.69 4.59 8.35
CA GLY A 16 -20.04 3.65 9.40
C GLY A 16 -19.27 2.32 9.30
N LEU A 17 -18.05 2.35 8.75
CA LEU A 17 -17.29 1.14 8.45
C LEU A 17 -16.89 0.43 9.72
N SER A 18 -17.33 -0.84 9.85
CA SER A 18 -16.97 -1.71 10.96
C SER A 18 -16.29 -2.96 10.43
N CYS A 19 -15.22 -3.38 11.06
CA CYS A 19 -14.47 -4.57 10.67
C CYS A 19 -14.09 -5.43 11.87
N GLY A 20 -13.91 -6.73 11.60
CA GLY A 20 -13.56 -7.69 12.63
C GLY A 20 -13.07 -8.99 12.04
N ARG A 21 -12.73 -9.94 12.91
CA ARG A 21 -12.25 -11.26 12.54
C ARG A 21 -12.67 -12.30 13.56
N SER A 22 -13.08 -13.49 13.08
CA SER A 22 -13.44 -14.63 13.92
C SER A 22 -14.50 -14.31 14.98
N GLY A 23 -15.51 -13.50 14.62
CA GLY A 23 -16.59 -13.10 15.51
C GLY A 23 -16.26 -11.93 16.46
N LEU A 24 -15.00 -11.44 16.44
CA LEU A 24 -14.60 -10.27 17.24
C LEU A 24 -14.67 -9.01 16.38
N VAL A 25 -15.33 -7.98 16.89
CA VAL A 25 -15.28 -6.64 16.33
C VAL A 25 -13.95 -6.01 16.75
N LEU A 26 -13.24 -5.43 15.80
CA LEU A 26 -11.93 -4.78 16.05
C LEU A 26 -12.01 -3.27 15.88
N ASN A 27 -12.84 -2.80 14.97
CA ASN A 27 -13.11 -1.38 14.77
C ASN A 27 -14.58 -1.21 14.40
N GLU A 28 -15.22 -0.19 14.96
CA GLU A 28 -16.64 0.09 14.74
C GLU A 28 -16.85 1.53 14.26
N ASN A 29 -17.85 1.69 13.40
CA ASN A 29 -18.43 2.96 13.01
C ASN A 29 -17.38 4.01 12.58
N LEU A 30 -16.41 3.58 11.76
CA LEU A 30 -15.39 4.48 11.25
C LEU A 30 -15.96 5.34 10.11
N ASP A 31 -15.81 6.65 10.25
CA ASP A 31 -16.16 7.64 9.24
C ASP A 31 -14.93 8.47 8.86
N PHE A 32 -14.50 8.36 7.62
CA PHE A 32 -13.44 9.18 7.05
C PHE A 32 -13.53 9.23 5.52
N SER A 33 -12.85 10.20 4.92
CA SER A 33 -12.67 10.27 3.47
C SER A 33 -11.22 10.44 3.13
N LEU A 34 -10.82 10.02 1.92
CA LEU A 34 -9.49 10.16 1.36
C LEU A 34 -9.62 10.64 -0.08
N THR A 35 -8.95 11.74 -0.41
CA THR A 35 -8.99 12.37 -1.73
C THR A 35 -7.65 12.20 -2.45
N SER A 36 -7.65 12.21 -3.76
CA SER A 36 -6.44 12.14 -4.61
C SER A 36 -5.34 13.04 -4.08
N GLY A 37 -4.12 12.48 -3.97
CA GLY A 37 -2.95 13.15 -3.40
C GLY A 37 -2.84 13.06 -1.87
N GLU A 38 -3.78 12.42 -1.18
CA GLU A 38 -3.72 12.25 0.28
C GLU A 38 -3.17 10.89 0.72
N CYS A 39 -2.49 10.89 1.87
CA CYS A 39 -2.04 9.71 2.60
C CYS A 39 -2.72 9.65 3.97
N LEU A 40 -3.31 8.49 4.31
CA LEU A 40 -3.87 8.22 5.63
C LEU A 40 -3.00 7.17 6.34
N LEU A 41 -2.49 7.51 7.52
CA LEU A 41 -1.77 6.56 8.38
C LEU A 41 -2.73 5.98 9.42
N LEU A 42 -2.84 4.66 9.44
CA LEU A 42 -3.54 3.93 10.49
C LEU A 42 -2.56 3.67 11.63
N ARG A 43 -2.82 4.24 12.79
CA ARG A 43 -1.99 4.09 13.99
C ARG A 43 -2.75 3.44 15.11
N GLY A 44 -2.03 2.79 16.01
CA GLY A 44 -2.59 2.12 17.18
C GLY A 44 -1.75 0.92 17.60
N PRO A 45 -1.92 0.38 18.81
CA PRO A 45 -1.22 -0.80 19.31
C PRO A 45 -1.36 -2.03 18.39
N ASN A 46 -0.55 -3.04 18.62
CA ASN A 46 -0.72 -4.33 17.93
C ASN A 46 -2.06 -4.95 18.33
N GLY A 47 -2.73 -5.59 17.37
CA GLY A 47 -4.03 -6.21 17.61
C GLY A 47 -5.24 -5.28 17.42
N THR A 48 -5.08 -3.95 17.29
CA THR A 48 -6.21 -3.01 17.09
C THR A 48 -6.93 -3.15 15.75
N GLY A 49 -6.56 -4.11 14.91
CA GLY A 49 -7.27 -4.38 13.66
C GLY A 49 -6.78 -3.61 12.45
N LYS A 50 -5.61 -2.94 12.47
CA LYS A 50 -5.04 -2.20 11.33
C LYS A 50 -5.03 -3.05 10.05
N THR A 51 -4.42 -4.23 10.10
CA THR A 51 -4.39 -5.18 8.98
C THR A 51 -5.79 -5.61 8.54
N THR A 52 -6.70 -5.88 9.48
CA THR A 52 -8.08 -6.27 9.17
C THR A 52 -8.82 -5.14 8.46
N LEU A 53 -8.64 -3.90 8.91
CA LEU A 53 -9.22 -2.73 8.25
C LEU A 53 -8.67 -2.56 6.82
N LEU A 54 -7.35 -2.70 6.60
CA LEU A 54 -6.77 -2.69 5.25
C LEU A 54 -7.35 -3.80 4.37
N LEU A 55 -7.49 -5.02 4.88
CA LEU A 55 -8.08 -6.15 4.15
C LEU A 55 -9.56 -5.91 3.83
N THR A 56 -10.28 -5.26 4.73
CA THR A 56 -11.69 -4.89 4.52
C THR A 56 -11.80 -3.82 3.41
N MET A 57 -10.95 -2.81 3.44
CA MET A 57 -10.90 -1.79 2.38
C MET A 57 -10.42 -2.36 1.03
N ALA A 58 -9.59 -3.41 1.05
CA ALA A 58 -9.18 -4.14 -0.15
C ALA A 58 -10.27 -5.07 -0.71
N GLY A 59 -11.42 -5.22 -0.03
CA GLY A 59 -12.47 -6.16 -0.42
C GLY A 59 -12.12 -7.64 -0.18
N ILE A 60 -11.00 -7.93 0.52
CA ILE A 60 -10.56 -9.31 0.84
C ILE A 60 -11.36 -9.87 2.03
N VAL A 61 -11.72 -9.01 2.97
CA VAL A 61 -12.58 -9.34 4.11
C VAL A 61 -13.84 -8.50 4.02
N ALA A 62 -15.00 -9.13 4.15
CA ALA A 62 -16.26 -8.40 4.16
C ALA A 62 -16.37 -7.49 5.40
N PRO A 63 -16.89 -6.26 5.27
CA PRO A 63 -17.17 -5.41 6.41
C PRO A 63 -18.28 -6.05 7.28
N LEU A 64 -18.22 -5.81 8.58
CA LEU A 64 -19.31 -6.19 9.51
C LEU A 64 -20.51 -5.24 9.38
N ALA A 65 -20.23 -3.95 9.12
CA ALA A 65 -21.22 -2.92 8.85
C ALA A 65 -20.60 -1.80 8.03
N GLY A 66 -21.43 -0.93 7.46
CA GLY A 66 -20.99 0.20 6.68
C GLY A 66 -20.34 -0.17 5.36
N ARG A 67 -19.57 0.75 4.80
CA ARG A 67 -18.89 0.55 3.51
C ARG A 67 -17.66 1.44 3.35
N PHE A 68 -16.76 1.03 2.48
CA PHE A 68 -15.69 1.85 1.92
C PHE A 68 -15.84 1.87 0.40
N ALA A 69 -16.10 3.03 -0.18
CA ALA A 69 -16.46 3.18 -1.59
C ALA A 69 -16.12 4.58 -2.12
N PRO A 70 -16.11 4.77 -3.45
CA PRO A 70 -16.07 6.09 -4.05
C PRO A 70 -17.22 6.96 -3.54
N GLU A 71 -16.96 8.26 -3.34
CA GLU A 71 -17.97 9.20 -2.81
C GLU A 71 -19.06 9.51 -3.84
N ARG A 72 -18.67 9.59 -5.13
CA ARG A 72 -19.63 9.86 -6.21
C ARG A 72 -20.44 8.61 -6.52
N PRO A 73 -21.77 8.70 -6.54
CA PRO A 73 -22.61 7.59 -6.97
C PRO A 73 -22.30 7.19 -8.43
N GLY A 74 -22.14 5.90 -8.65
CA GLY A 74 -21.82 5.34 -9.98
C GLY A 74 -20.31 5.18 -10.26
N ASP A 75 -19.44 5.77 -9.45
CA ASP A 75 -18.00 5.49 -9.55
C ASP A 75 -17.69 4.07 -9.07
N GLU A 76 -16.84 3.36 -9.79
CA GLU A 76 -16.35 2.04 -9.40
C GLU A 76 -15.18 2.17 -8.42
N MET A 77 -14.97 1.13 -7.59
CA MET A 77 -13.78 1.04 -6.76
C MET A 77 -12.53 1.04 -7.65
N PRO A 78 -11.56 1.90 -7.35
CA PRO A 78 -10.36 1.96 -8.16
C PRO A 78 -9.56 0.66 -8.06
N LEU A 79 -8.82 0.37 -9.10
CA LEU A 79 -7.80 -0.67 -9.02
C LEU A 79 -6.81 -0.33 -7.90
N LEU A 80 -6.46 -1.30 -7.08
CA LEU A 80 -5.61 -1.08 -5.91
C LEU A 80 -4.42 -2.04 -5.86
N HIS A 81 -3.38 -1.61 -5.16
CA HIS A 81 -2.36 -2.50 -4.64
C HIS A 81 -2.57 -2.74 -3.14
N TYR A 82 -2.55 -4.01 -2.74
CA TYR A 82 -2.37 -4.38 -1.35
C TYR A 82 -0.96 -4.95 -1.15
N CYS A 83 -0.14 -4.26 -0.37
CA CYS A 83 1.17 -4.72 0.06
C CYS A 83 1.11 -5.09 1.54
N GLY A 84 0.82 -6.36 1.81
CA GLY A 84 0.66 -6.89 3.16
C GLY A 84 1.98 -7.07 3.90
N HIS A 85 1.89 -7.52 5.15
CA HIS A 85 3.05 -7.86 5.95
C HIS A 85 3.90 -8.99 5.32
N ARG A 86 3.26 -9.96 4.67
CA ARG A 86 3.96 -10.98 3.87
C ARG A 86 4.29 -10.42 2.50
N ASN A 87 5.56 -10.50 2.09
CA ASN A 87 6.06 -9.93 0.84
C ASN A 87 5.56 -10.62 -0.44
N ALA A 88 4.87 -11.76 -0.32
CA ALA A 88 4.30 -12.54 -1.43
C ALA A 88 5.35 -12.85 -2.55
N ILE A 89 6.56 -13.19 -2.14
CA ILE A 89 7.68 -13.54 -3.01
C ILE A 89 7.62 -15.03 -3.35
N LYS A 90 7.96 -15.36 -4.58
CA LYS A 90 8.17 -16.74 -5.05
C LYS A 90 9.66 -17.08 -4.93
N PRO A 91 10.08 -17.86 -3.92
CA PRO A 91 11.50 -18.00 -3.57
C PRO A 91 12.34 -18.71 -4.65
N ARG A 92 11.71 -19.49 -5.52
CA ARG A 92 12.39 -20.23 -6.61
C ARG A 92 12.51 -19.44 -7.92
N LEU A 93 11.89 -18.28 -8.00
CA LEU A 93 12.07 -17.37 -9.12
C LEU A 93 13.18 -16.36 -8.78
N SER A 94 13.91 -15.92 -9.78
CA SER A 94 14.83 -14.80 -9.62
C SER A 94 14.08 -13.53 -9.19
N VAL A 95 14.83 -12.55 -8.71
CA VAL A 95 14.29 -11.24 -8.31
C VAL A 95 13.57 -10.56 -9.48
N LEU A 96 14.16 -10.65 -10.69
CA LEU A 96 13.56 -10.09 -11.92
C LEU A 96 12.29 -10.85 -12.32
N GLU A 97 12.32 -12.19 -12.34
CA GLU A 97 11.16 -13.01 -12.67
C GLU A 97 10.00 -12.81 -11.69
N ASN A 98 10.30 -12.63 -10.40
CA ASN A 98 9.27 -12.27 -9.42
C ASN A 98 8.53 -10.99 -9.82
N LEU A 99 9.28 -9.97 -10.25
CA LEU A 99 8.69 -8.69 -10.61
C LEU A 99 7.95 -8.75 -11.94
N GLY A 100 8.51 -9.46 -12.93
CA GLY A 100 7.86 -9.77 -14.20
C GLY A 100 6.53 -10.50 -14.02
N PHE A 101 6.49 -11.52 -13.16
CA PHE A 101 5.24 -12.22 -12.81
C PHE A 101 4.16 -11.25 -12.29
N TRP A 102 4.52 -10.30 -11.44
CA TRP A 102 3.55 -9.33 -10.92
C TRP A 102 3.13 -8.29 -11.96
N ALA A 103 4.03 -7.91 -12.87
CA ALA A 103 3.71 -7.02 -13.98
C ALA A 103 2.67 -7.68 -14.91
N GLU A 104 2.89 -8.93 -15.29
CA GLU A 104 1.95 -9.69 -16.13
C GLU A 104 0.59 -9.89 -15.45
N LEU A 105 0.59 -10.27 -14.16
CA LEU A 105 -0.64 -10.55 -13.41
C LEU A 105 -1.52 -9.30 -13.27
N ASN A 106 -0.90 -8.15 -13.04
CA ASN A 106 -1.62 -6.89 -12.76
C ASN A 106 -1.79 -5.99 -14.00
N GLY A 107 -1.16 -6.32 -15.12
CA GLY A 107 -1.01 -5.48 -16.29
C GLY A 107 0.24 -4.59 -16.21
N PRO A 108 1.13 -4.63 -17.21
CA PRO A 108 2.41 -3.89 -17.25
C PRO A 108 2.16 -2.43 -17.65
N THR A 109 1.53 -1.65 -16.79
CA THR A 109 1.17 -0.24 -17.04
C THR A 109 2.12 0.74 -16.38
N GLY A 110 3.09 0.24 -15.61
CA GLY A 110 4.06 1.04 -14.85
C GLY A 110 5.46 1.02 -15.45
N LEU A 111 6.46 0.95 -14.60
CA LEU A 111 7.87 0.81 -15.00
C LEU A 111 8.15 -0.62 -15.49
N GLU A 112 9.09 -0.74 -16.42
CA GLU A 112 9.68 -2.03 -16.73
C GLU A 112 10.33 -2.64 -15.48
N PRO A 113 10.31 -3.99 -15.33
CA PRO A 113 10.81 -4.67 -14.13
C PRO A 113 12.23 -4.27 -13.74
N GLU A 114 13.15 -4.14 -14.70
CA GLU A 114 14.54 -3.73 -14.47
C GLU A 114 14.64 -2.31 -13.91
N ALA A 115 13.84 -1.38 -14.44
CA ALA A 115 13.79 0.00 -13.96
C ALA A 115 13.20 0.06 -12.54
N ALA A 116 12.16 -0.71 -12.27
CA ALA A 116 11.57 -0.80 -10.93
C ALA A 116 12.55 -1.40 -9.91
N LEU A 117 13.37 -2.40 -10.29
CA LEU A 117 14.45 -2.93 -9.44
C LEU A 117 15.53 -1.87 -9.16
N ALA A 118 15.85 -1.04 -10.14
CA ALA A 118 16.81 0.05 -9.95
C ALA A 118 16.29 1.07 -8.94
N GLU A 119 15.02 1.46 -9.02
CA GLU A 119 14.36 2.40 -8.10
C GLU A 119 14.42 1.95 -6.63
N VAL A 120 14.31 0.64 -6.38
CA VAL A 120 14.38 0.08 -5.02
C VAL A 120 15.78 -0.38 -4.60
N GLY A 121 16.80 -0.19 -5.46
CA GLY A 121 18.19 -0.54 -5.19
C GLY A 121 18.49 -2.04 -5.26
N LEU A 122 17.76 -2.80 -6.08
CA LEU A 122 17.93 -4.25 -6.27
C LEU A 122 18.46 -4.65 -7.65
N ALA A 123 18.83 -3.71 -8.53
CA ALA A 123 19.25 -3.98 -9.90
C ALA A 123 20.37 -5.03 -9.99
N ARG A 124 21.35 -5.00 -9.07
CA ARG A 124 22.48 -5.94 -9.04
C ARG A 124 22.09 -7.38 -8.63
N LEU A 125 20.89 -7.55 -8.08
CA LEU A 125 20.38 -8.84 -7.61
C LEU A 125 19.33 -9.43 -8.57
N ALA A 126 19.13 -8.85 -9.75
CA ALA A 126 18.07 -9.24 -10.69
C ALA A 126 18.06 -10.75 -11.01
N GLY A 127 19.23 -11.36 -11.19
CA GLY A 127 19.38 -12.80 -11.49
C GLY A 127 19.48 -13.71 -10.26
N LEU A 128 19.46 -13.17 -9.04
CA LEU A 128 19.53 -13.99 -7.82
C LEU A 128 18.15 -14.60 -7.52
N ASP A 129 18.10 -15.87 -7.10
CA ASP A 129 16.86 -16.46 -6.60
C ASP A 129 16.35 -15.67 -5.39
N ALA A 130 15.09 -15.30 -5.41
CA ALA A 130 14.52 -14.41 -4.39
C ALA A 130 14.47 -15.05 -2.99
N GLY A 131 14.64 -16.36 -2.89
CA GLY A 131 14.78 -17.07 -1.62
C GLY A 131 16.04 -16.71 -0.83
N TYR A 132 17.06 -16.14 -1.47
CA TYR A 132 18.31 -15.72 -0.82
C TYR A 132 18.31 -14.26 -0.38
N LEU A 133 17.22 -13.51 -0.63
CA LEU A 133 17.10 -12.12 -0.20
C LEU A 133 17.05 -12.00 1.32
N SER A 134 17.74 -11.01 1.87
CA SER A 134 17.52 -10.59 3.25
C SER A 134 16.08 -10.07 3.44
N ALA A 135 15.60 -9.99 4.67
CA ALA A 135 14.25 -9.47 4.96
C ALA A 135 14.02 -8.06 4.38
N GLY A 136 15.01 -7.17 4.50
CA GLY A 136 14.95 -5.82 3.93
C GLY A 136 14.95 -5.82 2.39
N GLN A 137 15.77 -6.67 1.75
CA GLN A 137 15.76 -6.82 0.30
C GLN A 137 14.43 -7.41 -0.20
N ALA A 138 13.88 -8.39 0.51
CA ALA A 138 12.57 -8.96 0.22
C ALA A 138 11.46 -7.89 0.35
N ARG A 139 11.54 -7.01 1.36
CA ARG A 139 10.62 -5.89 1.51
C ARG A 139 10.74 -4.89 0.36
N ARG A 140 11.95 -4.54 -0.07
CA ARG A 140 12.20 -3.68 -1.24
C ARG A 140 11.64 -4.30 -2.53
N LEU A 141 11.77 -5.61 -2.74
CA LEU A 141 11.15 -6.30 -3.87
C LEU A 141 9.62 -6.24 -3.83
N ALA A 142 9.01 -6.38 -2.64
CA ALA A 142 7.57 -6.23 -2.48
C ALA A 142 7.09 -4.79 -2.81
N LEU A 143 7.89 -3.77 -2.47
CA LEU A 143 7.60 -2.38 -2.83
C LEU A 143 7.77 -2.12 -4.34
N ALA A 144 8.75 -2.75 -4.99
CA ALA A 144 8.95 -2.64 -6.44
C ALA A 144 7.72 -3.07 -7.25
N ARG A 145 6.89 -3.98 -6.71
CA ARG A 145 5.62 -4.42 -7.34
C ARG A 145 4.63 -3.27 -7.53
N LEU A 146 4.68 -2.25 -6.68
CA LEU A 146 3.82 -1.07 -6.78
C LEU A 146 4.16 -0.23 -8.02
N LEU A 147 5.37 -0.39 -8.56
CA LEU A 147 5.90 0.43 -9.65
C LEU A 147 5.64 -0.15 -11.03
N VAL A 148 5.50 -1.48 -11.15
CA VAL A 148 5.34 -2.16 -12.45
C VAL A 148 3.91 -2.14 -12.97
N SER A 149 2.94 -1.78 -12.12
CA SER A 149 1.53 -1.62 -12.50
C SER A 149 0.96 -0.38 -11.84
N LEU A 150 0.40 0.52 -12.63
CA LEU A 150 -0.21 1.75 -12.12
C LEU A 150 -1.57 1.44 -11.50
N ARG A 151 -1.73 1.73 -10.21
CA ARG A 151 -2.94 1.57 -9.44
C ARG A 151 -3.17 2.81 -8.59
N PRO A 152 -4.31 3.49 -8.67
CA PRO A 152 -4.53 4.76 -7.98
C PRO A 152 -4.57 4.63 -6.46
N LEU A 153 -4.93 3.48 -5.89
CA LEU A 153 -5.00 3.27 -4.45
C LEU A 153 -3.93 2.29 -3.97
N TRP A 154 -3.09 2.71 -3.03
CA TRP A 154 -2.14 1.85 -2.33
C TRP A 154 -2.58 1.58 -0.90
N LEU A 155 -2.74 0.32 -0.54
CA LEU A 155 -2.99 -0.17 0.81
C LEU A 155 -1.74 -0.90 1.30
N LEU A 156 -1.06 -0.32 2.29
CA LEU A 156 0.26 -0.77 2.73
C LEU A 156 0.22 -1.20 4.20
N ASP A 157 0.61 -2.44 4.47
CA ASP A 157 0.68 -2.98 5.84
C ASP A 157 2.13 -3.08 6.28
N GLU A 158 2.54 -2.24 7.23
CA GLU A 158 3.89 -2.07 7.76
C GLU A 158 4.96 -1.91 6.64
N PRO A 159 4.83 -0.90 5.74
CA PRO A 159 5.70 -0.77 4.57
C PRO A 159 7.18 -0.61 4.91
N THR A 160 7.49 -0.11 6.09
CA THR A 160 8.86 0.14 6.60
C THR A 160 9.45 -1.05 7.34
N ALA A 161 8.68 -2.11 7.61
CA ALA A 161 9.15 -3.26 8.38
C ALA A 161 10.42 -3.89 7.76
N ALA A 162 11.39 -4.21 8.61
CA ALA A 162 12.70 -4.77 8.25
C ALA A 162 13.59 -3.87 7.37
N LEU A 163 13.26 -2.61 7.20
CA LEU A 163 14.05 -1.63 6.46
C LEU A 163 14.92 -0.81 7.41
N ASP A 164 16.09 -0.41 6.91
CA ASP A 164 16.97 0.57 7.54
C ASP A 164 16.50 2.02 7.26
N ALA A 165 17.22 3.01 7.76
CA ALA A 165 16.89 4.42 7.56
C ALA A 165 16.82 4.80 6.07
N ALA A 166 17.70 4.24 5.23
CA ALA A 166 17.66 4.45 3.77
C ALA A 166 16.40 3.83 3.15
N GLY A 167 15.97 2.69 3.66
CA GLY A 167 14.72 2.04 3.27
C GLY A 167 13.48 2.82 3.69
N HIS A 168 13.46 3.44 4.88
CA HIS A 168 12.39 4.36 5.28
C HIS A 168 12.31 5.55 4.33
N GLY A 169 13.47 6.13 3.95
CA GLY A 169 13.53 7.19 2.93
C GLY A 169 13.02 6.73 1.56
N LEU A 170 13.28 5.48 1.16
CA LEU A 170 12.71 4.90 -0.05
C LEU A 170 11.19 4.87 0.00
N VAL A 171 10.59 4.35 1.08
CA VAL A 171 9.13 4.30 1.25
C VAL A 171 8.53 5.70 1.15
N ALA A 172 9.13 6.69 1.82
CA ALA A 172 8.66 8.08 1.78
C ALA A 172 8.68 8.64 0.34
N ARG A 173 9.79 8.44 -0.42
CA ARG A 173 9.88 8.89 -1.81
C ARG A 173 8.87 8.21 -2.73
N LEU A 174 8.68 6.89 -2.60
CA LEU A 174 7.70 6.16 -3.40
C LEU A 174 6.27 6.64 -3.14
N LEU A 175 5.92 6.85 -1.88
CA LEU A 175 4.63 7.42 -1.50
C LEU A 175 4.46 8.83 -2.06
N ASP A 176 5.43 9.71 -1.85
CA ASP A 176 5.34 11.10 -2.32
C ASP A 176 5.17 11.17 -3.84
N ALA A 177 5.96 10.41 -4.60
CA ALA A 177 5.82 10.31 -6.05
C ALA A 177 4.47 9.76 -6.51
N HIS A 178 3.90 8.81 -5.77
CA HIS A 178 2.56 8.27 -6.05
C HIS A 178 1.47 9.31 -5.82
N LEU A 179 1.52 10.01 -4.69
CA LEU A 179 0.56 11.05 -4.31
C LEU A 179 0.64 12.26 -5.25
N ALA A 180 1.84 12.64 -5.69
CA ALA A 180 2.05 13.72 -6.66
C ALA A 180 1.36 13.43 -8.01
N LYS A 181 1.24 12.15 -8.39
CA LYS A 181 0.51 11.71 -9.59
C LYS A 181 -1.02 11.65 -9.41
N GLY A 182 -1.53 12.09 -8.26
CA GLY A 182 -2.96 12.02 -7.91
C GLY A 182 -3.39 10.68 -7.31
N GLY A 183 -2.45 9.82 -6.91
CA GLY A 183 -2.74 8.58 -6.21
C GLY A 183 -3.23 8.82 -4.78
N LEU A 184 -3.74 7.76 -4.15
CA LEU A 184 -4.15 7.71 -2.76
C LEU A 184 -3.39 6.61 -2.04
N ALA A 185 -3.05 6.83 -0.77
CA ALA A 185 -2.40 5.80 0.04
C ALA A 185 -3.02 5.69 1.43
N ILE A 186 -3.20 4.45 1.90
CA ILE A 186 -3.53 4.15 3.29
C ILE A 186 -2.46 3.19 3.81
N ALA A 187 -1.74 3.58 4.85
CA ALA A 187 -0.66 2.77 5.41
C ALA A 187 -0.87 2.51 6.90
N ALA A 188 -0.88 1.23 7.28
CA ALA A 188 -0.75 0.83 8.67
C ALA A 188 0.72 0.77 9.04
N THR A 189 1.15 1.56 10.01
CA THR A 189 2.56 1.59 10.43
C THR A 189 2.72 2.16 11.83
N HIS A 190 3.73 1.66 12.54
CA HIS A 190 4.20 2.23 13.80
C HIS A 190 5.27 3.31 13.59
N ASP A 191 5.98 3.25 12.46
CA ASP A 191 7.05 4.19 12.15
C ASP A 191 6.50 5.53 11.62
N PRO A 192 7.19 6.63 11.89
CA PRO A 192 6.86 7.90 11.25
C PRO A 192 7.19 7.84 9.76
N ILE A 193 6.24 8.21 8.92
CA ILE A 193 6.47 8.44 7.49
C ILE A 193 6.38 9.95 7.28
N SER A 194 7.52 10.56 6.97
CA SER A 194 7.60 11.99 6.66
C SER A 194 7.58 12.18 5.15
N LEU A 195 6.57 12.86 4.66
CA LEU A 195 6.48 13.25 3.25
C LEU A 195 6.97 14.70 3.12
N PRO A 196 7.83 15.04 2.12
CA PRO A 196 8.45 16.35 2.01
C PRO A 196 7.46 17.52 1.96
N ASP A 197 6.43 17.39 1.12
CA ASP A 197 5.51 18.49 0.80
C ASP A 197 4.08 18.26 1.31
N ARG A 198 3.85 17.23 2.12
CA ARG A 198 2.52 16.83 2.58
C ARG A 198 2.58 16.29 4.00
N ALA A 199 1.57 16.60 4.79
CA ALA A 199 1.38 15.99 6.09
C ALA A 199 0.39 14.82 5.94
N PRO A 200 0.79 13.56 6.18
CA PRO A 200 -0.14 12.45 6.23
C PRO A 200 -1.20 12.69 7.30
N ARG A 201 -2.45 12.40 6.99
CA ARG A 201 -3.51 12.35 8.00
C ARG A 201 -3.34 11.11 8.85
N VAL A 202 -3.76 11.15 10.10
CA VAL A 202 -3.67 10.03 11.02
C VAL A 202 -5.07 9.63 11.48
N LEU A 203 -5.38 8.35 11.37
CA LEU A 203 -6.53 7.71 12.00
C LEU A 203 -6.01 6.84 13.15
N GLN A 204 -6.33 7.25 14.38
CA GLN A 204 -5.95 6.50 15.58
C GLN A 204 -6.98 5.38 15.81
N LEU A 205 -6.50 4.14 15.89
CA LEU A 205 -7.32 2.97 16.21
C LEU A 205 -7.02 2.54 17.65
N GLU A 206 -8.04 2.50 18.47
CA GLU A 206 -7.88 2.21 19.90
C GLU A 206 -8.07 0.72 20.23
N GLY A 207 -8.71 -0.02 19.34
CA GLY A 207 -9.12 -1.41 19.60
C GLY A 207 -10.30 -1.47 20.57
N ILE A 208 -11.18 -2.45 20.37
CA ILE A 208 -12.33 -2.68 21.25
C ILE A 208 -12.01 -3.92 22.07
N TRP A 209 -11.52 -3.77 23.29
CA TRP A 209 -11.35 -4.82 24.31
C TRP A 209 -11.98 -4.42 25.61
#